data_c293db24d755909939dd3198310fac2f
#
_entry.id   c293db24d755909939dd3198310fac2f
#
_cell.length_a   1.000
_cell.length_b   1.000
_cell.length_c   1.000
_cell.angle_alpha   90.00
_cell.angle_beta   90.00
_cell.angle_gamma   90.00
#
_symmetry.space_group_name_H-M   'P 1'
#
loop_
_entity.id
_entity.type
_entity.pdbx_description
1 polymer ?
#
loop_
_entity_poly.entity_id
_entity_poly.type
_entity_poly.pdbx_seq_one_letter_code
_entity_poly.pdbx_strand_id
1 'polypeptide(L)'
;MSDAIAVLTRYFDAFNAGDTDEMLAELADDVAHHVNEGQVRVGKALFAEFCAHMSRCYRETLTDIVIFGNDDGTRAAAEFTVNGTYLETDEGLPDAHGQTYVLPTGSFMTLSGGKITRVTTYYNLADWMRQVSA
;
A
#
# COMPACT_ATOMS: atom_id res chain seq x y z
N MET A 1 -17.11 -13.81 12.26
CA MET A 1 -15.96 -13.10 12.82
C MET A 1 -14.80 -13.19 11.87
N SER A 2 -14.34 -12.10 11.40
CA SER A 2 -13.34 -12.14 10.34
C SER A 2 -11.96 -11.77 10.89
N ASP A 3 -11.01 -12.68 10.81
CA ASP A 3 -9.61 -12.38 11.10
C ASP A 3 -9.01 -11.42 10.06
N ALA A 4 -9.65 -11.28 8.90
CA ALA A 4 -9.18 -10.41 7.85
C ALA A 4 -9.05 -8.95 8.31
N ILE A 5 -10.03 -8.46 9.07
CA ILE A 5 -9.97 -7.08 9.60
C ILE A 5 -8.76 -6.93 10.54
N ALA A 6 -8.51 -7.92 11.39
CA ALA A 6 -7.35 -7.89 12.28
C ALA A 6 -6.03 -7.92 11.49
N VAL A 7 -5.95 -8.76 10.46
CA VAL A 7 -4.77 -8.85 9.60
C VAL A 7 -4.49 -7.51 8.92
N LEU A 8 -5.51 -6.90 8.30
CA LEU A 8 -5.32 -5.60 7.63
C LEU A 8 -4.99 -4.50 8.63
N THR A 9 -5.57 -4.54 9.82
CA THR A 9 -5.26 -3.57 10.87
C THR A 9 -3.76 -3.62 11.21
N ARG A 10 -3.22 -4.82 11.43
CA ARG A 10 -1.79 -4.98 11.72
C ARG A 10 -0.92 -4.54 10.54
N TYR A 11 -1.34 -4.84 9.32
CA TYR A 11 -0.62 -4.47 8.12
C TYR A 11 -0.51 -2.94 7.98
N PHE A 12 -1.62 -2.23 8.14
CA PHE A 12 -1.61 -0.76 8.01
C PHE A 12 -0.93 -0.09 9.21
N ASP A 13 -1.06 -0.65 10.41
CA ASP A 13 -0.33 -0.14 11.58
C ASP A 13 1.18 -0.25 11.35
N ALA A 14 1.63 -1.38 10.79
CA ALA A 14 3.04 -1.58 10.46
C ALA A 14 3.50 -0.60 9.38
N PHE A 15 2.67 -0.35 8.37
CA PHE A 15 2.97 0.66 7.36
C PHE A 15 3.24 2.03 7.99
N ASN A 16 2.33 2.48 8.84
CA ASN A 16 2.46 3.79 9.49
C ASN A 16 3.62 3.86 10.47
N ALA A 17 4.01 2.73 11.04
CA ALA A 17 5.16 2.64 11.92
C ALA A 17 6.50 2.57 11.17
N GLY A 18 6.46 2.40 9.85
CA GLY A 18 7.66 2.20 9.06
C GLY A 18 8.29 0.83 9.26
N ASP A 19 7.49 -0.14 9.73
CA ASP A 19 7.97 -1.49 10.07
C ASP A 19 7.69 -2.44 8.92
N THR A 20 8.58 -2.47 7.93
CA THR A 20 8.44 -3.31 6.75
C THR A 20 8.42 -4.79 7.10
N ASP A 21 9.24 -5.22 8.05
CA ASP A 21 9.28 -6.63 8.45
C ASP A 21 7.93 -7.10 8.99
N GLU A 22 7.27 -6.27 9.79
CA GLU A 22 5.95 -6.58 10.31
C GLU A 22 4.89 -6.60 9.21
N MET A 23 4.99 -5.70 8.21
CA MET A 23 4.11 -5.75 7.05
C MET A 23 4.26 -7.07 6.31
N LEU A 24 5.50 -7.48 6.05
CA LEU A 24 5.80 -8.72 5.33
C LEU A 24 5.32 -9.95 6.10
N ALA A 25 5.31 -9.88 7.43
CA ALA A 25 4.84 -10.99 8.27
C ALA A 25 3.34 -11.30 8.05
N GLU A 26 2.56 -10.33 7.59
CA GLU A 26 1.14 -10.54 7.30
C GLU A 26 0.88 -11.10 5.91
N LEU A 27 1.91 -11.22 5.07
CA LEU A 27 1.79 -11.64 3.67
C LEU A 27 2.11 -13.13 3.50
N ALA A 28 1.42 -13.77 2.54
CA ALA A 28 1.82 -15.09 2.07
C ALA A 28 3.12 -14.98 1.27
N ASP A 29 3.89 -16.07 1.21
CA ASP A 29 5.18 -16.08 0.51
C ASP A 29 5.05 -15.75 -0.97
N ASP A 30 3.94 -16.13 -1.59
CA ASP A 30 3.65 -15.92 -3.01
C ASP A 30 2.68 -14.76 -3.26
N VAL A 31 2.61 -13.81 -2.35
CA VAL A 31 1.70 -12.67 -2.45
C VAL A 31 1.79 -12.00 -3.82
N ALA A 32 0.63 -11.72 -4.44
CA ALA A 32 0.55 -10.98 -5.69
C ALA A 32 0.28 -9.51 -5.38
N HIS A 33 1.12 -8.62 -5.92
CA HIS A 33 1.06 -7.19 -5.64
C HIS A 33 0.82 -6.40 -6.92
N HIS A 34 -0.19 -5.56 -6.93
CA HIS A 34 -0.58 -4.75 -8.07
C HIS A 34 -0.92 -3.33 -7.63
N VAL A 35 -0.30 -2.35 -8.26
CA VAL A 35 -0.54 -0.93 -7.97
C VAL A 35 -0.97 -0.24 -9.26
N ASN A 36 -2.18 0.31 -9.28
CA ASN A 36 -2.79 0.98 -10.44
C ASN A 36 -2.64 0.13 -11.71
N GLU A 37 -2.05 0.72 -12.75
CA GLU A 37 -1.80 0.08 -14.04
C GLU A 37 -0.42 -0.57 -14.14
N GLY A 38 0.26 -0.70 -13.00
CA GLY A 38 1.56 -1.37 -12.95
C GLY A 38 1.44 -2.86 -13.18
N GLN A 39 2.56 -3.51 -13.43
CA GLN A 39 2.61 -4.96 -13.59
C GLN A 39 2.41 -5.65 -12.25
N VAL A 40 1.83 -6.86 -12.28
CA VAL A 40 1.71 -7.67 -11.07
C VAL A 40 3.09 -8.23 -10.71
N ARG A 41 3.47 -8.03 -9.46
CA ARG A 41 4.69 -8.59 -8.88
C ARG A 41 4.29 -9.74 -7.98
N VAL A 42 5.00 -10.86 -8.05
CA VAL A 42 4.68 -12.04 -7.25
C VAL A 42 5.84 -12.34 -6.31
N GLY A 43 5.52 -12.53 -5.03
CA GLY A 43 6.46 -12.95 -4.00
C GLY A 43 6.85 -11.85 -3.03
N LYS A 44 7.17 -12.27 -1.80
CA LYS A 44 7.59 -11.36 -0.73
C LYS A 44 8.85 -10.58 -1.08
N ALA A 45 9.79 -11.21 -1.79
CA ALA A 45 11.05 -10.55 -2.15
C ALA A 45 10.79 -9.30 -2.99
N LEU A 46 9.93 -9.40 -4.02
CA LEU A 46 9.59 -8.24 -4.84
C LEU A 46 8.77 -7.21 -4.06
N PHE A 47 7.92 -7.68 -3.15
CA PHE A 47 7.17 -6.76 -2.28
C PHE A 47 8.13 -5.95 -1.39
N ALA A 48 9.13 -6.61 -0.81
CA ALA A 48 10.15 -5.95 0.00
C ALA A 48 10.96 -4.94 -0.80
N GLU A 49 11.33 -5.27 -2.04
CA GLU A 49 12.02 -4.33 -2.94
C GLU A 49 11.16 -3.11 -3.23
N PHE A 50 9.86 -3.32 -3.46
CA PHE A 50 8.92 -2.22 -3.67
C PHE A 50 8.86 -1.31 -2.44
N CYS A 51 8.76 -1.89 -1.24
CA CYS A 51 8.74 -1.12 0.00
C CYS A 51 10.02 -0.30 0.19
N ALA A 52 11.17 -0.87 -0.12
CA ALA A 52 12.45 -0.16 -0.03
C ALA A 52 12.51 1.01 -1.01
N HIS A 53 12.04 0.79 -2.24
CA HIS A 53 11.95 1.85 -3.25
C HIS A 53 11.02 2.98 -2.79
N MET A 54 9.84 2.62 -2.29
CA MET A 54 8.87 3.61 -1.81
C MET A 54 9.42 4.41 -0.64
N SER A 55 10.10 3.74 0.31
CA SER A 55 10.67 4.43 1.48
C SER A 55 11.76 5.42 1.09
N ARG A 56 12.48 5.16 -0.01
CA ARG A 56 13.50 6.07 -0.49
C ARG A 56 12.90 7.30 -1.18
N CYS A 57 11.86 7.11 -1.99
CA CYS A 57 11.30 8.17 -2.81
C CYS A 57 10.19 8.95 -2.13
N TYR A 58 9.50 8.33 -1.18
CA TYR A 58 8.29 8.89 -0.57
C TYR A 58 8.30 8.68 0.95
N ARG A 59 7.69 9.63 1.65
CA ARG A 59 7.32 9.44 3.06
C ARG A 59 5.81 9.60 3.17
N GLU A 60 5.13 8.52 3.54
CA GLU A 60 3.67 8.50 3.53
C GLU A 60 3.10 8.06 4.88
N THR A 61 2.03 8.73 5.30
CA THR A 61 1.24 8.34 6.46
C THR A 61 -0.21 8.17 6.01
N LEU A 62 -0.82 7.07 6.42
CA LEU A 62 -2.21 6.76 6.10
C LEU A 62 -3.12 7.22 7.25
N THR A 63 -4.19 7.94 6.89
CA THR A 63 -5.18 8.41 7.85
C THR A 63 -6.58 8.03 7.40
N ASP A 64 -7.56 8.14 8.30
CA ASP A 64 -8.97 7.84 8.02
C ASP A 64 -9.16 6.43 7.44
N ILE A 65 -8.42 5.47 7.97
CA ILE A 65 -8.45 4.08 7.48
C ILE A 65 -9.75 3.42 7.92
N VAL A 66 -10.52 2.93 6.94
CA VAL A 66 -11.74 2.14 7.19
C VAL A 66 -11.56 0.80 6.48
N ILE A 67 -11.68 -0.28 7.24
CA ILE A 67 -11.44 -1.64 6.76
C ILE A 67 -12.75 -2.39 6.66
N PHE A 68 -12.97 -3.09 5.55
CA PHE A 68 -14.14 -3.89 5.27
C PHE A 68 -13.71 -5.33 5.04
N GLY A 69 -14.55 -6.28 5.44
CA GLY A 69 -14.27 -7.68 5.18
C GLY A 69 -15.55 -8.40 4.80
N ASN A 70 -15.42 -9.48 4.02
CA ASN A 70 -16.54 -10.34 3.71
C ASN A 70 -16.74 -11.38 4.84
N ASP A 71 -17.86 -12.12 4.78
CA ASP A 71 -18.27 -12.99 5.88
C ASP A 71 -17.28 -14.12 6.18
N ASP A 72 -16.63 -14.67 5.17
CA ASP A 72 -15.73 -15.81 5.36
C ASP A 72 -14.26 -15.43 5.54
N GLY A 73 -13.97 -14.13 5.53
CA GLY A 73 -12.60 -13.65 5.77
C GLY A 73 -11.61 -13.87 4.62
N THR A 74 -12.10 -14.19 3.42
CA THR A 74 -11.24 -14.40 2.25
C THR A 74 -10.96 -13.13 1.44
N ARG A 75 -11.75 -12.10 1.68
CA ARG A 75 -11.63 -10.81 0.98
C ARG A 75 -11.74 -9.67 1.97
N ALA A 76 -10.90 -8.67 1.77
CA ALA A 76 -10.99 -7.45 2.56
C ALA A 76 -10.58 -6.26 1.71
N ALA A 77 -11.05 -5.09 2.12
CA ALA A 77 -10.72 -3.84 1.46
C ALA A 77 -10.53 -2.76 2.50
N ALA A 78 -9.80 -1.71 2.13
CA ALA A 78 -9.65 -0.54 2.97
C ALA A 78 -9.72 0.71 2.11
N GLU A 79 -10.36 1.75 2.62
CA GLU A 79 -10.21 3.09 2.05
C GLU A 79 -9.47 3.95 3.07
N PHE A 80 -8.64 4.83 2.57
CA PHE A 80 -7.83 5.70 3.43
C PHE A 80 -7.33 6.90 2.65
N THR A 81 -6.74 7.84 3.38
CA THR A 81 -6.08 9.00 2.80
C THR A 81 -4.58 8.83 2.94
N VAL A 82 -3.86 8.96 1.83
CA VAL A 82 -2.39 8.99 1.84
C VAL A 82 -1.95 10.44 1.99
N ASN A 83 -1.16 10.71 3.01
CA ASN A 83 -0.51 12.01 3.24
C ASN A 83 0.96 11.82 3.00
N GLY A 84 1.49 12.41 1.93
CA GLY A 84 2.83 12.10 1.48
C GLY A 84 3.73 13.31 1.25
N THR A 85 5.02 13.02 1.25
CA THR A 85 6.08 13.96 0.86
C THR A 85 6.96 13.25 -0.16
N TYR A 86 7.20 13.91 -1.29
CA TYR A 86 8.02 13.38 -2.38
C TYR A 86 9.48 13.73 -2.09
N LEU A 87 10.29 12.74 -1.71
CA LEU A 87 11.64 12.95 -1.18
C LEU A 87 12.73 12.89 -2.24
N GLU A 88 12.71 11.86 -3.09
CA GLU A 88 13.68 11.64 -4.16
C GLU A 88 12.92 11.33 -5.43
N THR A 89 13.47 11.78 -6.55
CA THR A 89 12.84 11.58 -7.86
C THR A 89 12.68 10.09 -8.15
N ASP A 90 11.44 9.70 -8.42
CA ASP A 90 11.11 8.37 -8.90
C ASP A 90 11.23 8.39 -10.42
N GLU A 91 11.98 7.43 -10.97
CA GLU A 91 12.32 7.40 -12.38
C GLU A 91 11.08 7.45 -13.27
N GLY A 92 11.09 8.34 -14.26
CA GLY A 92 9.96 8.50 -15.18
C GLY A 92 8.85 9.40 -14.67
N LEU A 93 9.00 9.98 -13.47
CA LEU A 93 8.02 10.87 -12.85
C LEU A 93 8.62 12.27 -12.68
N PRO A 94 7.81 13.28 -12.34
CA PRO A 94 8.34 14.64 -12.12
C PRO A 94 9.44 14.66 -11.07
N ASP A 95 10.30 15.67 -11.13
CA ASP A 95 11.41 15.81 -10.19
C ASP A 95 10.91 16.08 -8.77
N ALA A 96 11.55 15.42 -7.80
CA ALA A 96 11.22 15.59 -6.39
C ALA A 96 11.99 16.75 -5.78
N HIS A 97 11.31 17.55 -4.97
CA HIS A 97 11.91 18.64 -4.18
C HIS A 97 11.15 18.86 -2.86
N GLY A 98 10.57 17.80 -2.30
CA GLY A 98 9.85 17.90 -1.04
C GLY A 98 8.37 18.28 -1.16
N GLN A 99 7.78 18.15 -2.34
CA GLN A 99 6.37 18.43 -2.55
C GLN A 99 5.51 17.54 -1.67
N THR A 100 4.44 18.08 -1.11
CA THR A 100 3.47 17.28 -0.36
C THR A 100 2.26 16.98 -1.23
N TYR A 101 1.57 15.88 -0.90
CA TYR A 101 0.36 15.48 -1.61
C TYR A 101 -0.59 14.75 -0.68
N VAL A 102 -1.87 14.77 -1.03
CA VAL A 102 -2.94 14.11 -0.29
C VAL A 102 -3.79 13.36 -1.31
N LEU A 103 -3.94 12.04 -1.13
CA LEU A 103 -4.63 11.18 -2.10
C LEU A 103 -5.65 10.27 -1.43
N PRO A 104 -6.91 10.31 -1.85
CA PRO A 104 -7.86 9.23 -1.53
C PRO A 104 -7.39 7.94 -2.21
N THR A 105 -7.40 6.84 -1.47
CA THR A 105 -6.84 5.57 -1.95
C THR A 105 -7.69 4.40 -1.49
N GLY A 106 -7.73 3.36 -2.29
CA GLY A 106 -8.38 2.10 -1.96
C GLY A 106 -7.45 0.92 -2.19
N SER A 107 -7.49 -0.04 -1.26
CA SER A 107 -6.69 -1.25 -1.35
C SER A 107 -7.59 -2.45 -1.18
N PHE A 108 -7.42 -3.46 -2.05
CA PHE A 108 -8.27 -4.65 -2.10
C PHE A 108 -7.39 -5.88 -1.93
N MET A 109 -7.78 -6.77 -1.03
CA MET A 109 -6.94 -7.89 -0.65
C MET A 109 -7.69 -9.20 -0.67
N THR A 110 -6.98 -10.28 -1.02
CA THR A 110 -7.43 -11.64 -0.78
C THR A 110 -6.60 -12.27 0.32
N LEU A 111 -7.20 -13.17 1.08
CA LEU A 111 -6.54 -13.82 2.21
C LEU A 111 -6.78 -15.31 2.16
N SER A 112 -5.83 -16.08 2.66
CA SER A 112 -5.94 -17.53 2.83
C SER A 112 -5.07 -17.93 4.01
N GLY A 113 -5.63 -18.75 4.91
CA GLY A 113 -4.91 -19.22 6.08
C GLY A 113 -4.40 -18.11 6.99
N GLY A 114 -5.11 -16.98 7.06
CA GLY A 114 -4.71 -15.85 7.88
C GLY A 114 -3.60 -14.98 7.30
N LYS A 115 -3.25 -15.21 6.03
CA LYS A 115 -2.22 -14.41 5.33
C LYS A 115 -2.80 -13.72 4.13
N ILE A 116 -2.25 -12.55 3.80
CA ILE A 116 -2.66 -11.80 2.61
C ILE A 116 -2.00 -12.43 1.39
N THR A 117 -2.82 -12.86 0.43
CA THR A 117 -2.33 -13.52 -0.80
C THR A 117 -2.32 -12.58 -2.00
N ARG A 118 -3.02 -11.43 -1.91
CA ARG A 118 -3.01 -10.41 -2.96
C ARG A 118 -3.24 -9.04 -2.32
N VAL A 119 -2.48 -8.07 -2.80
CA VAL A 119 -2.68 -6.66 -2.47
C VAL A 119 -2.83 -5.90 -3.79
N THR A 120 -3.98 -5.28 -4.00
CA THR A 120 -4.22 -4.42 -5.16
C THR A 120 -4.58 -3.03 -4.66
N THR A 121 -3.82 -2.03 -5.06
CA THR A 121 -4.00 -0.66 -4.58
C THR A 121 -4.30 0.26 -5.76
N TYR A 122 -5.35 1.07 -5.63
CA TYR A 122 -5.74 2.07 -6.62
C TYR A 122 -5.67 3.46 -6.02
N TYR A 123 -5.08 4.38 -6.77
CA TYR A 123 -5.14 5.80 -6.48
C TYR A 123 -5.12 6.55 -7.80
N ASN A 124 -5.45 7.82 -7.76
CA ASN A 124 -5.51 8.64 -8.98
C ASN A 124 -4.11 9.19 -9.29
N LEU A 125 -3.40 8.51 -10.19
CA LEU A 125 -2.05 8.91 -10.59
C LEU A 125 -2.03 10.30 -11.22
N ALA A 126 -3.04 10.64 -12.04
CA ALA A 126 -3.13 11.96 -12.66
C ALA A 126 -3.24 13.07 -11.60
N ASP A 127 -3.99 12.82 -10.54
CA ASP A 127 -4.09 13.77 -9.43
C ASP A 127 -2.76 13.93 -8.69
N TRP A 128 -2.05 12.83 -8.44
CA TRP A 128 -0.72 12.90 -7.84
C TRP A 128 0.23 13.71 -8.72
N MET A 129 0.25 13.42 -10.02
CA MET A 129 1.08 14.16 -10.98
C MET A 129 0.80 15.67 -10.93
N ARG A 130 -0.48 16.03 -10.88
CA ARG A 130 -0.89 17.43 -10.78
C ARG A 130 -0.39 18.08 -9.50
N GLN A 131 -0.50 17.38 -8.37
CA GLN A 131 -0.09 17.92 -7.07
C GLN A 131 1.41 18.15 -6.98
N VAL A 132 2.23 17.26 -7.55
CA VAL A 132 3.68 17.36 -7.43
C VAL A 132 4.32 18.19 -8.53
N SER A 133 3.59 18.49 -9.59
CA SER A 133 4.12 19.26 -10.74
C SER A 133 4.01 20.77 -10.57
N ALA A 134 3.34 21.23 -9.55
CA ALA A 134 3.13 22.67 -9.33
C ALA A 134 4.34 23.36 -8.74
#